data_bcd5d2d060594b3294457564bd866b6e
#
_entry.id   bcd5d2d060594b3294457564bd866b6e
#
_cell.length_a   1.000
_cell.length_b   1.000
_cell.length_c   1.000
_cell.angle_alpha   90.00
_cell.angle_beta   90.00
_cell.angle_gamma   90.00
#
_symmetry.space_group_name_H-M   'P 1'
#
loop_
_entity.id
_entity.type
_entity.pdbx_description
1 polymer ?
#
loop_
_entity_poly.entity_id
_entity_poly.type
_entity_poly.pdbx_seq_one_letter_code
_entity_poly.pdbx_strand_id
1 'polypeptide(L)'
;DEHRGRRHVDPEGLLAGGLFRLLVAASRHDRNPGAQAARGYLEFCARARRTYRALERPFMRASRPGPFSLATRAGLSGLPDLLRISPFATLWQALGDHFSDPRLRQLFGRYATYCGSSPFQAPATLMLVAHVEQDGVWLVRGGMHRIAQAMVRMAGARGARFRFDAPVREILIRDGRACGVRLADGEEL
;
A
#
# COMPACT_ATOMS: atom_id res chain seq x y z
N ASP A 1 11.51 26.09 16.56
CA ASP A 1 12.38 25.16 17.30
C ASP A 1 11.54 24.46 18.34
N GLU A 2 11.65 23.12 18.40
CA GLU A 2 10.96 22.18 19.27
C GLU A 2 9.66 21.54 18.74
N HIS A 3 9.75 20.87 17.60
CA HIS A 3 8.85 19.72 17.33
C HIS A 3 9.61 18.57 16.68
N ARG A 4 10.67 18.09 17.31
CA ARG A 4 11.13 16.70 17.15
C ARG A 4 10.13 15.80 17.86
N GLY A 5 9.05 15.45 17.15
CA GLY A 5 8.05 14.52 17.63
C GLY A 5 8.71 13.19 18.01
N ARG A 6 8.64 12.85 19.28
CA ARG A 6 9.01 11.54 19.82
C ARG A 6 8.24 10.49 19.01
N ARG A 7 8.98 9.66 18.29
CA ARG A 7 8.45 8.44 17.72
C ARG A 7 8.00 7.56 18.88
N HIS A 8 6.72 7.57 19.15
CA HIS A 8 6.13 6.62 20.09
C HIS A 8 6.08 5.29 19.37
N VAL A 9 7.06 4.43 19.69
CA VAL A 9 7.10 3.07 19.16
C VAL A 9 5.96 2.32 19.83
N ASP A 10 4.92 2.02 19.05
CA ASP A 10 3.79 1.23 19.48
C ASP A 10 4.24 -0.24 19.66
N PRO A 11 3.92 -0.90 20.80
CA PRO A 11 4.31 -2.29 21.05
C PRO A 11 3.79 -3.28 20.00
N GLU A 12 2.78 -2.93 19.20
CA GLU A 12 2.29 -3.78 18.10
C GLU A 12 3.14 -3.69 16.83
N GLY A 13 3.88 -2.61 16.59
CA GLY A 13 4.97 -2.56 15.61
C GLY A 13 6.12 -3.52 15.94
N LEU A 14 6.21 -3.94 17.20
CA LEU A 14 7.08 -5.01 17.69
C LEU A 14 6.67 -6.40 17.18
N LEU A 15 5.41 -6.64 16.79
CA LEU A 15 4.99 -7.97 16.31
C LEU A 15 5.57 -8.28 14.92
N ALA A 16 5.61 -7.32 14.00
CA ALA A 16 6.31 -7.50 12.73
C ALA A 16 7.82 -7.59 12.93
N GLY A 17 8.38 -6.78 13.82
CA GLY A 17 9.79 -6.84 14.24
C GLY A 17 10.12 -8.09 15.08
N GLY A 18 9.18 -8.59 15.88
CA GLY A 18 9.31 -9.81 16.68
C GLY A 18 9.31 -11.06 15.81
N LEU A 19 8.40 -11.15 14.84
CA LEU A 19 8.38 -12.23 13.85
C LEU A 19 9.66 -12.22 13.00
N PHE A 20 10.13 -11.04 12.60
CA PHE A 20 11.41 -10.86 11.91
C PHE A 20 12.59 -11.34 12.74
N ARG A 21 12.67 -10.99 14.02
CA ARG A 21 13.74 -11.44 14.94
C ARG A 21 13.71 -12.94 15.19
N LEU A 22 12.51 -13.52 15.34
CA LEU A 22 12.33 -14.97 15.49
C LEU A 22 12.75 -15.73 14.23
N LEU A 23 12.35 -15.24 13.04
CA LEU A 23 12.73 -15.82 11.75
C LEU A 23 14.23 -15.68 11.49
N VAL A 24 14.85 -14.55 11.84
CA VAL A 24 16.31 -14.35 11.73
C VAL A 24 17.06 -15.24 12.71
N ALA A 25 16.57 -15.42 13.95
CA ALA A 25 17.17 -16.34 14.91
C ALA A 25 17.08 -17.81 14.44
N ALA A 26 15.95 -18.21 13.85
CA ALA A 26 15.75 -19.54 13.28
C ALA A 26 16.64 -19.81 12.06
N SER A 27 17.04 -18.76 11.31
CA SER A 27 17.86 -18.89 10.09
C SER A 27 19.32 -19.33 10.33
N ARG A 28 19.77 -19.32 11.57
CA ARG A 28 21.17 -19.64 11.93
C ARG A 28 21.49 -21.14 11.99
N HIS A 29 20.49 -22.02 11.83
CA HIS A 29 20.69 -23.48 11.82
C HIS A 29 20.32 -24.06 10.45
N ASP A 30 21.33 -24.37 9.66
CA ASP A 30 21.29 -24.63 8.21
C ASP A 30 20.47 -25.86 7.75
N ARG A 31 19.99 -26.72 8.65
CA ARG A 31 19.24 -27.96 8.32
C ARG A 31 17.80 -27.99 8.81
N ASN A 32 17.29 -26.86 9.31
CA ASN A 32 15.93 -26.79 9.84
C ASN A 32 14.97 -26.20 8.76
N PRO A 33 13.78 -26.76 8.53
CA PRO A 33 12.73 -26.15 7.67
C PRO A 33 12.45 -24.68 8.01
N GLY A 34 12.59 -24.30 9.28
CA GLY A 34 12.50 -22.91 9.73
C GLY A 34 13.61 -22.01 9.16
N ALA A 35 14.80 -22.51 8.97
CA ALA A 35 15.91 -21.75 8.40
C ALA A 35 15.69 -21.44 6.90
N GLN A 36 15.16 -22.40 6.15
CA GLN A 36 14.79 -22.20 4.76
C GLN A 36 13.66 -21.16 4.61
N ALA A 37 12.62 -21.27 5.43
CA ALA A 37 11.52 -20.31 5.46
C ALA A 37 12.00 -18.90 5.82
N ALA A 38 12.94 -18.78 6.77
CA ALA A 38 13.52 -17.49 7.14
C ALA A 38 14.36 -16.87 6.03
N ARG A 39 15.18 -17.64 5.33
CA ARG A 39 15.91 -17.16 4.15
C ARG A 39 14.95 -16.70 3.05
N GLY A 40 13.96 -17.52 2.71
CA GLY A 40 12.92 -17.17 1.73
C GLY A 40 12.19 -15.88 2.09
N TYR A 41 11.91 -15.66 3.38
CA TYR A 41 11.30 -14.41 3.86
C TYR A 41 12.23 -13.19 3.67
N LEU A 42 13.51 -13.32 4.00
CA LEU A 42 14.47 -12.23 3.79
C LEU A 42 14.63 -11.86 2.31
N GLU A 43 14.70 -12.86 1.44
CA GLU A 43 14.76 -12.68 -0.02
C GLU A 43 13.48 -12.04 -0.56
N PHE A 44 12.32 -12.50 -0.08
CA PHE A 44 11.02 -11.91 -0.38
C PHE A 44 10.95 -10.42 0.01
N CYS A 45 11.38 -10.08 1.23
CA CYS A 45 11.43 -8.69 1.70
C CYS A 45 12.38 -7.83 0.86
N ALA A 46 13.55 -8.38 0.50
CA ALA A 46 14.49 -7.69 -0.38
C ALA A 46 13.91 -7.44 -1.77
N ARG A 47 13.16 -8.41 -2.33
CA ARG A 47 12.46 -8.27 -3.61
C ARG A 47 11.32 -7.25 -3.50
N ALA A 48 10.51 -7.30 -2.43
CA ALA A 48 9.44 -6.34 -2.16
C ALA A 48 9.97 -4.89 -2.10
N ARG A 49 11.09 -4.67 -1.41
CA ARG A 49 11.77 -3.37 -1.34
C ARG A 49 12.24 -2.90 -2.73
N ARG A 50 12.85 -3.77 -3.53
CA ARG A 50 13.27 -3.41 -4.90
C ARG A 50 12.07 -3.04 -5.76
N THR A 51 10.99 -3.82 -5.70
CA THR A 51 9.75 -3.56 -6.44
C THR A 51 9.14 -2.22 -6.03
N TYR A 52 9.10 -1.91 -4.73
CA TYR A 52 8.62 -0.63 -4.23
C TYR A 52 9.44 0.53 -4.81
N ARG A 53 10.77 0.47 -4.70
CA ARG A 53 11.68 1.52 -5.19
C ARG A 53 11.59 1.75 -6.70
N ALA A 54 11.45 0.66 -7.47
CA ALA A 54 11.27 0.74 -8.92
C ALA A 54 9.95 1.42 -9.33
N LEU A 55 8.89 1.26 -8.53
CA LEU A 55 7.55 1.77 -8.83
C LEU A 55 7.22 3.09 -8.12
N GLU A 56 7.94 3.47 -7.08
CA GLU A 56 7.60 4.64 -6.25
C GLU A 56 7.46 5.92 -7.09
N ARG A 57 8.52 6.30 -7.81
CA ARG A 57 8.52 7.54 -8.60
C ARG A 57 7.70 7.44 -9.88
N PRO A 58 7.90 6.42 -10.74
CA PRO A 58 7.25 6.42 -12.04
C PRO A 58 5.76 6.06 -11.99
N PHE A 59 5.33 5.35 -10.94
CA PHE A 59 3.95 4.86 -10.82
C PHE A 59 3.20 5.50 -9.65
N MET A 60 3.65 5.30 -8.39
CA MET A 60 2.87 5.69 -7.21
C MET A 60 2.76 7.20 -7.02
N ARG A 61 3.80 7.96 -7.40
CA ARG A 61 3.78 9.43 -7.34
C ARG A 61 3.33 10.09 -8.64
N ALA A 62 2.87 9.31 -9.61
CA ALA A 62 2.49 9.80 -10.92
C ALA A 62 0.97 9.99 -11.05
N SER A 63 0.55 11.08 -11.71
CA SER A 63 -0.83 11.23 -12.13
C SER A 63 -1.10 10.38 -13.37
N ARG A 64 -2.10 9.48 -13.29
CA ARG A 64 -2.55 8.62 -14.40
C ARG A 64 -1.39 7.87 -15.11
N PRO A 65 -0.65 7.00 -14.40
CA PRO A 65 0.44 6.27 -15.01
C PRO A 65 -0.11 5.27 -16.04
N GLY A 66 0.39 5.36 -17.28
CA GLY A 66 0.14 4.38 -18.33
C GLY A 66 1.43 3.64 -18.69
N PRO A 67 1.37 2.54 -19.46
CA PRO A 67 2.57 1.75 -19.80
C PRO A 67 3.67 2.58 -20.46
N PHE A 68 3.30 3.47 -21.37
CA PHE A 68 4.25 4.36 -22.07
C PHE A 68 4.85 5.40 -21.11
N SER A 69 4.03 6.01 -20.24
CA SER A 69 4.51 6.98 -19.27
C SER A 69 5.39 6.35 -18.19
N LEU A 70 5.19 5.08 -17.87
CA LEU A 70 6.06 4.30 -16.99
C LEU A 70 7.46 4.17 -17.58
N ALA A 71 7.55 3.76 -18.85
CA ALA A 71 8.84 3.59 -19.54
C ALA A 71 9.59 4.92 -19.67
N THR A 72 8.92 6.00 -20.06
CA THR A 72 9.53 7.33 -20.20
C THR A 72 9.98 7.93 -18.88
N ARG A 73 9.22 7.75 -17.79
CA ARG A 73 9.56 8.27 -16.45
C ARG A 73 10.64 7.46 -15.74
N ALA A 74 10.69 6.15 -15.99
CA ALA A 74 11.77 5.32 -15.48
C ALA A 74 13.12 5.68 -16.14
N GLY A 75 13.08 6.22 -17.35
CA GLY A 75 14.27 6.50 -18.14
C GLY A 75 14.99 5.22 -18.57
N LEU A 76 16.05 5.37 -19.36
CA LEU A 76 16.86 4.22 -19.84
C LEU A 76 17.50 3.44 -18.69
N SER A 77 17.90 4.12 -17.61
CA SER A 77 18.49 3.50 -16.41
C SER A 77 17.52 2.70 -15.56
N GLY A 78 16.23 3.03 -15.57
CA GLY A 78 15.20 2.35 -14.79
C GLY A 78 14.53 1.18 -15.53
N LEU A 79 14.72 1.07 -16.84
CA LEU A 79 14.10 0.02 -17.65
C LEU A 79 14.49 -1.40 -17.21
N PRO A 80 15.77 -1.70 -16.88
CA PRO A 80 16.17 -3.01 -16.37
C PRO A 80 15.46 -3.35 -15.05
N ASP A 81 15.25 -2.39 -14.17
CA ASP A 81 14.56 -2.61 -12.89
C ASP A 81 13.08 -2.90 -13.10
N LEU A 82 12.40 -2.22 -14.04
CA LEU A 82 11.03 -2.52 -14.42
C LEU A 82 10.86 -3.94 -14.99
N LEU A 83 11.83 -4.43 -15.74
CA LEU A 83 11.82 -5.81 -16.25
C LEU A 83 12.06 -6.84 -15.14
N ARG A 84 12.91 -6.52 -14.17
CA ARG A 84 13.23 -7.40 -13.03
C ARG A 84 12.10 -7.57 -12.02
N ILE A 85 11.11 -6.68 -11.97
CA ILE A 85 9.97 -6.80 -11.06
C ILE A 85 8.93 -7.84 -11.49
N SER A 86 9.20 -8.60 -12.58
CA SER A 86 8.32 -9.66 -13.09
C SER A 86 6.88 -9.18 -13.34
N PRO A 87 6.67 -8.19 -14.22
CA PRO A 87 5.37 -7.53 -14.38
C PRO A 87 4.27 -8.47 -14.91
N PHE A 88 4.65 -9.60 -15.51
CA PHE A 88 3.74 -10.58 -16.11
C PHE A 88 3.51 -11.83 -15.23
N ALA A 89 4.24 -11.98 -14.12
CA ALA A 89 4.03 -13.08 -13.19
C ALA A 89 2.89 -12.76 -12.23
N THR A 90 2.16 -13.79 -11.81
CA THR A 90 1.17 -13.64 -10.74
C THR A 90 1.86 -13.58 -9.37
N LEU A 91 1.17 -12.99 -8.40
CA LEU A 91 1.66 -12.95 -7.02
C LEU A 91 1.91 -14.36 -6.48
N TRP A 92 1.01 -15.31 -6.78
CA TRP A 92 1.14 -16.71 -6.34
C TRP A 92 2.38 -17.40 -6.89
N GLN A 93 2.67 -17.18 -8.18
CA GLN A 93 3.89 -17.71 -8.82
C GLN A 93 5.14 -17.13 -8.15
N ALA A 94 5.20 -15.80 -8.01
CA ALA A 94 6.33 -15.12 -7.41
C ALA A 94 6.56 -15.49 -5.93
N LEU A 95 5.50 -15.77 -5.16
CA LEU A 95 5.61 -16.29 -3.80
C LEU A 95 6.20 -17.71 -3.78
N GLY A 96 5.94 -18.51 -4.84
CA GLY A 96 6.50 -19.84 -5.00
C GLY A 96 8.02 -19.85 -5.09
N ASP A 97 8.64 -18.79 -5.62
CA ASP A 97 10.10 -18.65 -5.71
C ASP A 97 10.76 -18.52 -4.31
N HIS A 98 9.99 -18.05 -3.32
CA HIS A 98 10.50 -17.74 -1.98
C HIS A 98 10.04 -18.73 -0.91
N PHE A 99 8.86 -19.31 -1.08
CA PHE A 99 8.21 -20.14 -0.06
C PHE A 99 7.78 -21.49 -0.62
N SER A 100 8.34 -22.58 -0.10
CA SER A 100 7.85 -23.93 -0.33
C SER A 100 6.60 -24.26 0.50
N ASP A 101 6.49 -23.66 1.73
CA ASP A 101 5.35 -23.86 2.64
C ASP A 101 4.10 -23.14 2.09
N PRO A 102 3.00 -23.86 1.81
CA PRO A 102 1.77 -23.29 1.28
C PRO A 102 1.11 -22.29 2.25
N ARG A 103 1.33 -22.44 3.56
CA ARG A 103 0.80 -21.50 4.57
C ARG A 103 1.44 -20.12 4.44
N LEU A 104 2.76 -20.06 4.16
CA LEU A 104 3.45 -18.80 3.91
C LEU A 104 3.02 -18.17 2.59
N ARG A 105 2.81 -18.98 1.55
CA ARG A 105 2.21 -18.47 0.29
C ARG A 105 0.82 -17.90 0.51
N GLN A 106 -0.02 -18.57 1.29
CA GLN A 106 -1.35 -18.08 1.64
C GLN A 106 -1.27 -16.78 2.45
N LEU A 107 -0.40 -16.72 3.46
CA LEU A 107 -0.20 -15.55 4.30
C LEU A 107 0.15 -14.30 3.47
N PHE A 108 1.14 -14.40 2.58
CA PHE A 108 1.57 -13.27 1.76
C PHE A 108 0.72 -13.08 0.48
N GLY A 109 0.00 -14.13 0.05
CA GLY A 109 -1.00 -14.05 -1.00
C GLY A 109 -2.16 -13.11 -0.66
N ARG A 110 -2.43 -12.87 0.65
CA ARG A 110 -3.43 -11.90 1.11
C ARG A 110 -3.23 -10.48 0.56
N TYR A 111 -2.01 -10.13 0.12
CA TYR A 111 -1.77 -8.81 -0.47
C TYR A 111 -2.62 -8.54 -1.72
N ALA A 112 -3.08 -9.57 -2.42
CA ALA A 112 -4.01 -9.43 -3.53
C ALA A 112 -5.35 -8.78 -3.11
N THR A 113 -5.76 -8.94 -1.84
CA THR A 113 -7.02 -8.36 -1.33
C THR A 113 -7.02 -6.84 -1.29
N TYR A 114 -5.84 -6.18 -1.27
CA TYR A 114 -5.75 -4.72 -1.38
C TYR A 114 -6.33 -4.18 -2.70
N CYS A 115 -6.33 -5.01 -3.75
CA CYS A 115 -6.91 -4.68 -5.05
C CYS A 115 -8.21 -5.44 -5.32
N GLY A 116 -8.82 -6.09 -4.32
CA GLY A 116 -10.02 -6.90 -4.51
C GLY A 116 -9.81 -8.09 -5.46
N SER A 117 -8.58 -8.60 -5.56
CA SER A 117 -8.19 -9.64 -6.51
C SER A 117 -7.72 -10.93 -5.81
N SER A 118 -7.60 -11.99 -6.59
CA SER A 118 -7.01 -13.26 -6.18
C SER A 118 -5.49 -13.25 -6.39
N PRO A 119 -4.66 -13.88 -5.53
CA PRO A 119 -3.23 -13.99 -5.74
C PRO A 119 -2.84 -14.75 -7.02
N PHE A 120 -3.75 -15.57 -7.54
CA PHE A 120 -3.59 -16.30 -8.81
C PHE A 120 -3.74 -15.41 -10.05
N GLN A 121 -4.31 -14.21 -9.90
CA GLN A 121 -4.57 -13.27 -10.99
C GLN A 121 -3.84 -11.94 -10.76
N ALA A 122 -3.65 -11.56 -9.51
CA ALA A 122 -2.99 -10.32 -9.13
C ALA A 122 -1.52 -10.33 -9.55
N PRO A 123 -0.97 -9.19 -10.02
CA PRO A 123 0.43 -9.11 -10.45
C PRO A 123 1.39 -9.28 -9.26
N ALA A 124 2.55 -9.88 -9.54
CA ALA A 124 3.62 -10.09 -8.56
C ALA A 124 4.11 -8.79 -7.90
N THR A 125 3.94 -7.66 -8.57
CA THR A 125 4.31 -6.34 -8.05
C THR A 125 3.62 -5.99 -6.73
N LEU A 126 2.46 -6.59 -6.42
CA LEU A 126 1.78 -6.41 -5.12
C LEU A 126 2.58 -6.88 -3.91
N MET A 127 3.67 -7.65 -4.10
CA MET A 127 4.59 -7.96 -3.01
C MET A 127 5.20 -6.70 -2.38
N LEU A 128 5.19 -5.55 -3.08
CA LEU A 128 5.65 -4.27 -2.54
C LEU A 128 4.94 -3.88 -1.23
N VAL A 129 3.71 -4.37 -0.99
CA VAL A 129 2.96 -4.13 0.24
C VAL A 129 3.73 -4.64 1.46
N ALA A 130 4.48 -5.74 1.33
CA ALA A 130 5.35 -6.22 2.42
C ALA A 130 6.40 -5.18 2.83
N HIS A 131 6.93 -4.39 1.89
CA HIS A 131 7.86 -3.32 2.21
C HIS A 131 7.15 -2.15 2.92
N VAL A 132 5.95 -1.81 2.48
CA VAL A 132 5.15 -0.76 3.13
C VAL A 132 4.79 -1.15 4.57
N GLU A 133 4.40 -2.40 4.81
CA GLU A 133 4.13 -2.91 6.16
C GLU A 133 5.38 -2.89 7.06
N GLN A 134 6.57 -3.14 6.49
CA GLN A 134 7.84 -3.09 7.25
C GLN A 134 8.30 -1.66 7.56
N ASP A 135 7.94 -0.70 6.74
CA ASP A 135 8.24 0.71 6.97
C ASP A 135 7.40 1.31 8.12
N GLY A 136 6.28 0.67 8.42
CA GLY A 136 5.44 0.93 9.58
C GLY A 136 3.95 0.93 9.28
N VAL A 137 3.21 0.40 10.22
CA VAL A 137 1.74 0.48 10.25
C VAL A 137 1.35 1.22 11.52
N TRP A 138 0.50 2.24 11.38
CA TRP A 138 0.16 3.14 12.46
C TRP A 138 -1.31 3.05 12.82
N LEU A 139 -1.60 2.94 14.10
CA LEU A 139 -2.95 3.03 14.63
C LEU A 139 -3.23 4.47 15.07
N VAL A 140 -4.40 4.96 14.71
CA VAL A 140 -4.83 6.29 15.11
C VAL A 140 -5.44 6.23 16.51
N ARG A 141 -4.85 6.94 17.47
CA ARG A 141 -5.40 7.04 18.82
C ARG A 141 -6.83 7.60 18.78
N GLY A 142 -7.75 6.85 19.33
CA GLY A 142 -9.18 7.19 19.30
C GLY A 142 -9.91 6.79 18.02
N GLY A 143 -9.28 5.91 17.19
CA GLY A 143 -9.89 5.29 16.01
C GLY A 143 -9.71 6.11 14.72
N MET A 144 -9.93 5.44 13.58
CA MET A 144 -9.71 6.02 12.25
C MET A 144 -10.57 7.27 11.96
N HIS A 145 -11.75 7.36 12.56
CA HIS A 145 -12.62 8.54 12.41
C HIS A 145 -11.96 9.86 12.84
N ARG A 146 -10.95 9.79 13.73
CA ARG A 146 -10.18 10.98 14.13
C ARG A 146 -9.43 11.63 12.97
N ILE A 147 -9.05 10.86 11.94
CA ILE A 147 -8.44 11.41 10.72
C ILE A 147 -9.45 12.29 9.99
N ALA A 148 -10.67 11.78 9.77
CA ALA A 148 -11.73 12.54 9.11
C ALA A 148 -12.05 13.84 9.90
N GLN A 149 -12.17 13.74 11.24
CA GLN A 149 -12.37 14.91 12.08
C GLN A 149 -11.23 15.93 11.98
N ALA A 150 -9.97 15.47 11.90
CA ALA A 150 -8.84 16.36 11.73
C ALA A 150 -8.88 17.06 10.36
N MET A 151 -9.23 16.34 9.30
CA MET A 151 -9.40 16.90 7.95
C MET A 151 -10.50 17.95 7.91
N VAL A 152 -11.64 17.69 8.54
CA VAL A 152 -12.75 18.67 8.65
C VAL A 152 -12.26 19.95 9.35
N ARG A 153 -11.56 19.82 10.47
CA ARG A 153 -11.03 21.00 11.19
C ARG A 153 -10.04 21.79 10.33
N MET A 154 -9.11 21.09 9.66
CA MET A 154 -8.11 21.74 8.80
C MET A 154 -8.74 22.43 7.60
N ALA A 155 -9.72 21.83 6.97
CA ALA A 155 -10.43 22.41 5.83
C ALA A 155 -11.29 23.60 6.27
N GLY A 156 -12.00 23.48 7.39
CA GLY A 156 -12.79 24.57 7.96
C GLY A 156 -11.93 25.79 8.31
N ALA A 157 -10.73 25.57 8.88
CA ALA A 157 -9.78 26.66 9.15
C ALA A 157 -9.28 27.36 7.87
N ARG A 158 -9.45 26.73 6.68
CA ARG A 158 -9.15 27.29 5.36
C ARG A 158 -10.38 27.82 4.62
N GLY A 159 -11.52 27.94 5.31
CA GLY A 159 -12.76 28.49 4.75
C GLY A 159 -13.68 27.45 4.09
N ALA A 160 -13.36 26.15 4.12
CA ALA A 160 -14.29 25.15 3.65
C ALA A 160 -15.53 25.07 4.57
N ARG A 161 -16.71 25.00 3.95
CA ARG A 161 -17.97 24.81 4.66
C ARG A 161 -18.41 23.36 4.53
N PHE A 162 -18.91 22.79 5.63
CA PHE A 162 -19.43 21.43 5.66
C PHE A 162 -20.93 21.48 5.98
N ARG A 163 -21.69 20.74 5.21
CA ARG A 163 -23.11 20.52 5.45
C ARG A 163 -23.34 19.03 5.56
N PHE A 164 -23.66 18.58 6.77
CA PHE A 164 -23.99 17.19 7.06
C PHE A 164 -25.50 17.00 6.94
N ASP A 165 -25.95 15.75 6.90
CA ASP A 165 -27.35 15.37 6.75
C ASP A 165 -28.07 16.04 5.57
N ALA A 166 -27.31 16.29 4.51
CA ALA A 166 -27.75 16.92 3.28
C ALA A 166 -27.62 15.95 2.09
N PRO A 167 -28.53 14.98 1.94
CA PRO A 167 -28.47 14.00 0.87
C PRO A 167 -28.66 14.67 -0.49
N VAL A 168 -27.70 14.45 -1.36
CA VAL A 168 -27.73 14.96 -2.74
C VAL A 168 -28.60 14.04 -3.58
N ARG A 169 -29.62 14.59 -4.23
CA ARG A 169 -30.51 13.89 -5.15
C ARG A 169 -29.98 13.91 -6.58
N GLU A 170 -29.37 15.02 -6.99
CA GLU A 170 -28.97 15.25 -8.38
C GLU A 170 -27.73 16.13 -8.45
N ILE A 171 -26.84 15.85 -9.41
CA ILE A 171 -25.76 16.75 -9.81
C ILE A 171 -26.26 17.59 -10.98
N LEU A 172 -26.29 18.90 -10.81
CA LEU A 172 -26.74 19.82 -11.84
C LEU A 172 -25.66 20.01 -12.90
N ILE A 173 -26.02 19.72 -14.15
CA ILE A 173 -25.10 19.83 -15.29
C ILE A 173 -25.63 20.90 -16.26
N ARG A 174 -24.79 21.87 -16.59
CA ARG A 174 -25.04 22.89 -17.65
C ARG A 174 -23.84 22.87 -18.59
N ASP A 175 -24.11 22.85 -19.88
CA ASP A 175 -23.08 22.83 -20.93
C ASP A 175 -22.01 21.76 -20.77
N GLY A 176 -22.40 20.53 -20.28
CA GLY A 176 -21.51 19.40 -20.02
C GLY A 176 -20.61 19.57 -18.79
N ARG A 177 -20.87 20.55 -17.92
CA ARG A 177 -20.12 20.80 -16.68
C ARG A 177 -21.04 20.71 -15.47
N ALA A 178 -20.53 20.10 -14.39
CA ALA A 178 -21.21 20.17 -13.11
C ALA A 178 -21.17 21.61 -12.59
N CYS A 179 -22.33 22.18 -12.30
CA CYS A 179 -22.49 23.56 -11.83
C CYS A 179 -23.09 23.66 -10.44
N GLY A 180 -23.52 22.55 -9.85
CA GLY A 180 -24.13 22.54 -8.54
C GLY A 180 -24.70 21.16 -8.20
N VAL A 181 -25.42 21.11 -7.10
CA VAL A 181 -26.17 19.93 -6.66
C VAL A 181 -27.56 20.33 -6.22
N ARG A 182 -28.54 19.41 -6.39
CA ARG A 182 -29.86 19.55 -5.81
C ARG A 182 -30.00 18.56 -4.65
N LEU A 183 -30.35 19.04 -3.50
CA LEU A 183 -30.59 18.24 -2.31
C LEU A 183 -31.95 17.52 -2.37
N ALA A 184 -32.14 16.55 -1.47
CA ALA A 184 -33.40 15.80 -1.40
C ALA A 184 -34.61 16.67 -1.04
N ASP A 185 -34.40 17.77 -0.31
CA ASP A 185 -35.41 18.77 0.05
C ASP A 185 -35.72 19.78 -1.07
N GLY A 186 -35.00 19.70 -2.20
CA GLY A 186 -35.16 20.55 -3.38
C GLY A 186 -34.23 21.78 -3.41
N GLU A 187 -33.46 22.05 -2.37
CA GLU A 187 -32.49 23.16 -2.35
C GLU A 187 -31.39 22.92 -3.38
N GLU A 188 -30.99 23.96 -4.08
CA GLU A 188 -29.85 23.94 -5.03
C GLU A 188 -28.65 24.69 -4.42
N LEU A 189 -27.50 24.06 -4.52
CA LEU A 189 -26.20 24.58 -4.02
C LEU A 189 -25.17 24.65 -5.15
#